data_ea5c5dc01cfe3ff2d8db082db749fe3e
#
_entry.id   ea5c5dc01cfe3ff2d8db082db749fe3e
#
_cell.length_a   1.000
_cell.length_b   1.000
_cell.length_c   1.000
_cell.angle_alpha   90.00
_cell.angle_beta   90.00
_cell.angle_gamma   90.00
#
_symmetry.space_group_name_H-M   'P 1'
#
loop_
_entity.id
_entity.type
_entity.pdbx_description
1 polymer ?
#
loop_
_entity_poly.entity_id
_entity_poly.type
_entity_poly.pdbx_seq_one_letter_code
_entity_poly.pdbx_strand_id
1 'polypeptide(L)'
;MKQETYTPKLYFAVRIRGAPGMKRKIQDTLKMLRMHKVNHGVLIWTEKSFWGMLNKCKDYIAFGEIDEKTLIRLLRVRGKIEGNRPLTDEHIKNLTEYKTINEFAKALLDGKIQYREKDVYKIKPVFRLHPPRKGHRGTIKKHYAEGGTLGNIGPYINELIHKMI
;
A
#
# COMPACT_ATOMS: atom_id res chain seq x y z
N MET A 1 21.40 17.06 11.86
CA MET A 1 20.39 16.17 11.24
C MET A 1 20.33 14.88 12.04
N LYS A 2 19.22 14.61 12.71
CA LYS A 2 19.00 13.30 13.32
C LYS A 2 18.90 12.29 12.18
N GLN A 3 19.88 11.42 12.06
CA GLN A 3 19.73 10.21 11.28
C GLN A 3 18.65 9.39 12.00
N GLU A 4 17.40 9.48 11.52
CA GLU A 4 16.39 8.53 11.91
C GLU A 4 16.93 7.17 11.49
N THR A 5 17.17 6.33 12.47
CA THR A 5 17.59 4.95 12.28
C THR A 5 16.47 4.26 11.51
N TYR A 6 16.68 4.18 10.21
CA TYR A 6 15.71 3.65 9.27
C TYR A 6 15.68 2.11 9.40
N THR A 7 14.61 1.59 9.95
CA THR A 7 14.33 0.15 9.95
C THR A 7 13.35 -0.17 8.84
N PRO A 8 13.72 -1.03 7.86
CA PRO A 8 12.80 -1.43 6.81
C PRO A 8 11.57 -2.12 7.40
N LYS A 9 10.39 -1.69 6.98
CA LYS A 9 9.10 -2.26 7.39
C LYS A 9 8.15 -2.35 6.21
N LEU A 10 7.08 -3.14 6.35
CA LEU A 10 6.03 -3.20 5.36
C LEU A 10 5.08 -2.00 5.54
N TYR A 11 5.02 -1.15 4.51
CA TYR A 11 4.11 -0.03 4.43
C TYR A 11 3.02 -0.28 3.38
N PHE A 12 1.87 0.30 3.63
CA PHE A 12 0.82 0.43 2.64
C PHE A 12 0.70 1.89 2.22
N ALA A 13 0.68 2.12 0.92
CA ALA A 13 0.51 3.45 0.36
C ALA A 13 -0.72 3.46 -0.55
N VAL A 14 -1.54 4.49 -0.45
CA VAL A 14 -2.73 4.69 -1.27
C VAL A 14 -2.74 6.07 -1.88
N ARG A 15 -3.06 6.16 -3.17
CA ARG A 15 -3.16 7.43 -3.87
C ARG A 15 -4.47 8.12 -3.54
N ILE A 16 -4.38 9.34 -3.03
CA ILE A 16 -5.54 10.15 -2.59
C ILE A 16 -5.93 11.20 -3.63
N ARG A 17 -4.94 11.82 -4.27
CA ARG A 17 -5.18 12.93 -5.22
C ARG A 17 -4.93 12.53 -6.66
N GLY A 18 -5.72 13.13 -7.56
CA GLY A 18 -5.61 12.94 -9.01
C GLY A 18 -4.43 13.68 -9.64
N ALA A 19 -4.31 13.53 -10.98
CA ALA A 19 -3.21 14.07 -11.76
C ALA A 19 -3.31 15.59 -12.09
N PRO A 20 -4.46 16.28 -12.10
CA PRO A 20 -4.52 17.69 -12.49
C PRO A 20 -3.58 18.56 -11.65
N GLY A 21 -2.73 19.35 -12.33
CA GLY A 21 -1.76 20.22 -11.67
C GLY A 21 -0.52 19.51 -11.08
N MET A 22 -0.39 18.20 -11.27
CA MET A 22 0.74 17.42 -10.76
C MET A 22 1.98 17.60 -11.64
N LYS A 23 3.14 17.83 -11.01
CA LYS A 23 4.43 17.88 -11.71
C LYS A 23 4.75 16.52 -12.33
N ARG A 24 5.30 16.51 -13.56
CA ARG A 24 5.64 15.29 -14.30
C ARG A 24 6.54 14.33 -13.51
N LYS A 25 7.55 14.85 -12.80
CA LYS A 25 8.45 14.04 -11.96
C LYS A 25 7.71 13.25 -10.87
N ILE A 26 6.63 13.79 -10.32
CA ILE A 26 5.80 13.12 -9.31
C ILE A 26 4.91 12.07 -9.99
N GLN A 27 4.33 12.40 -11.14
CA GLN A 27 3.56 11.43 -11.93
C GLN A 27 4.40 10.21 -12.30
N ASP A 28 5.63 10.41 -12.76
CA ASP A 28 6.54 9.32 -13.13
C ASP A 28 6.90 8.45 -11.90
N THR A 29 7.11 9.07 -10.74
CA THR A 29 7.33 8.33 -9.49
C THR A 29 6.11 7.52 -9.08
N LEU A 30 4.89 8.06 -9.21
CA LEU A 30 3.65 7.33 -8.95
C LEU A 30 3.46 6.16 -9.91
N LYS A 31 3.85 6.30 -11.18
CA LYS A 31 3.85 5.19 -12.16
C LYS A 31 4.83 4.10 -11.76
N MET A 32 6.05 4.46 -11.32
CA MET A 32 7.02 3.49 -10.83
C MET A 32 6.52 2.74 -9.59
N LEU A 33 5.76 3.40 -8.73
CA LEU A 33 5.08 2.79 -7.58
C LEU A 33 3.80 2.03 -7.98
N ARG A 34 3.40 2.04 -9.26
CA ARG A 34 2.19 1.41 -9.79
C ARG A 34 0.87 1.98 -9.25
N MET A 35 0.89 3.21 -8.77
CA MET A 35 -0.31 3.94 -8.34
C MET A 35 -0.83 4.84 -9.48
N HIS A 36 -1.46 4.24 -10.49
CA HIS A 36 -1.88 4.95 -11.70
C HIS A 36 -3.17 5.76 -11.54
N LYS A 37 -4.03 5.39 -10.63
CA LYS A 37 -5.33 6.04 -10.38
C LYS A 37 -5.52 6.34 -8.90
N VAL A 38 -6.43 7.28 -8.61
CA VAL A 38 -6.90 7.53 -7.23
C VAL A 38 -7.47 6.24 -6.64
N ASN A 39 -7.27 6.02 -5.36
CA ASN A 39 -7.64 4.81 -4.61
C ASN A 39 -6.88 3.53 -4.98
N HIS A 40 -5.87 3.59 -5.85
CA HIS A 40 -4.93 2.50 -5.99
C HIS A 40 -4.01 2.44 -4.78
N GLY A 41 -3.89 1.26 -4.20
CA GLY A 41 -3.02 0.99 -3.07
C GLY A 41 -1.96 -0.06 -3.41
N VAL A 42 -0.79 0.07 -2.80
CA VAL A 42 0.33 -0.86 -2.97
C VAL A 42 0.98 -1.17 -1.63
N LEU A 43 1.47 -2.41 -1.49
CA LEU A 43 2.34 -2.81 -0.40
C LEU A 43 3.79 -2.55 -0.79
N ILE A 44 4.54 -1.88 0.08
CA ILE A 44 5.92 -1.50 -0.17
C ILE A 44 6.76 -1.89 1.03
N TRP A 45 7.82 -2.67 0.78
CA TRP A 45 8.89 -2.84 1.74
C TRP A 45 9.77 -1.60 1.70
N THR A 46 9.83 -0.87 2.80
CA THR A 46 10.48 0.43 2.85
C THR A 46 11.99 0.30 2.90
N GLU A 47 12.60 0.01 1.76
CA GLU A 47 14.03 0.24 1.55
C GLU A 47 14.30 1.74 1.34
N LYS A 48 15.55 2.14 1.48
CA LYS A 48 15.96 3.55 1.39
C LYS A 48 15.45 4.25 0.11
N SER A 49 15.49 3.57 -1.03
CA SER A 49 15.02 4.11 -2.31
C SER A 49 13.49 4.31 -2.34
N PHE A 50 12.74 3.33 -1.86
CA PHE A 50 11.27 3.42 -1.78
C PHE A 50 10.82 4.48 -0.79
N TRP A 51 11.53 4.63 0.32
CA TRP A 51 11.25 5.70 1.27
C TRP A 51 11.39 7.07 0.64
N GLY A 52 12.45 7.30 -0.15
CA GLY A 52 12.63 8.52 -0.94
C GLY A 52 11.49 8.76 -1.94
N MET A 53 11.01 7.70 -2.63
CA MET A 53 9.90 7.78 -3.56
C MET A 53 8.57 8.13 -2.85
N LEU A 54 8.29 7.54 -1.69
CA LEU A 54 7.11 7.86 -0.88
C LEU A 54 7.12 9.32 -0.42
N ASN A 55 8.25 9.79 0.09
CA ASN A 55 8.40 11.20 0.51
C ASN A 55 8.26 12.19 -0.64
N LYS A 56 8.73 11.83 -1.83
CA LYS A 56 8.56 12.65 -3.05
C LYS A 56 7.09 12.82 -3.44
N CYS A 57 6.29 11.80 -3.20
CA CYS A 57 4.85 11.78 -3.55
C CYS A 57 3.93 12.14 -2.36
N LYS A 58 4.45 12.50 -1.23
CA LYS A 58 3.70 12.70 0.03
C LYS A 58 2.51 13.66 -0.07
N ASP A 59 2.53 14.60 -1.02
CA ASP A 59 1.45 15.56 -1.23
C ASP A 59 0.23 14.97 -2.00
N TYR A 60 0.35 13.73 -2.47
CA TYR A 60 -0.67 13.05 -3.30
C TYR A 60 -1.09 11.70 -2.76
N ILE A 61 -0.34 11.14 -1.83
CA ILE A 61 -0.55 9.81 -1.25
C ILE A 61 -0.67 9.85 0.26
N ALA A 62 -1.32 8.84 0.81
CA ALA A 62 -1.25 8.51 2.23
C ALA A 62 -0.52 7.18 2.39
N PHE A 63 0.39 7.09 3.33
CA PHE A 63 1.12 5.86 3.60
C PHE A 63 1.39 5.69 5.09
N GLY A 64 1.57 4.45 5.50
CA GLY A 64 1.85 4.13 6.88
C GLY A 64 2.14 2.65 7.07
N GLU A 65 2.55 2.29 8.27
CA GLU A 65 2.83 0.92 8.65
C GLU A 65 1.54 0.11 8.78
N ILE A 66 1.43 -0.98 8.02
CA ILE A 66 0.27 -1.87 8.05
C ILE A 66 0.42 -2.93 9.13
N ASP A 67 -0.66 -3.20 9.87
CA ASP A 67 -0.70 -4.28 10.85
C ASP A 67 -1.10 -5.63 10.22
N GLU A 68 -0.86 -6.73 10.96
CA GLU A 68 -1.15 -8.08 10.49
C GLU A 68 -2.64 -8.29 10.19
N LYS A 69 -3.53 -7.83 11.05
CA LYS A 69 -4.98 -8.01 10.90
C LYS A 69 -5.52 -7.31 9.66
N THR A 70 -5.07 -6.07 9.46
CA THR A 70 -5.44 -5.26 8.29
C THR A 70 -4.89 -5.86 7.00
N LEU A 71 -3.64 -6.34 7.03
CA LEU A 71 -3.02 -6.98 5.87
C LEU A 71 -3.75 -8.27 5.47
N ILE A 72 -4.09 -9.12 6.40
CA ILE A 72 -4.86 -10.34 6.14
C ILE A 72 -6.22 -10.00 5.51
N ARG A 73 -6.92 -9.03 6.06
CA ARG A 73 -8.21 -8.59 5.53
C ARG A 73 -8.08 -7.99 4.13
N LEU A 74 -7.07 -7.16 3.90
CA LEU A 74 -6.78 -6.56 2.61
C LEU A 74 -6.53 -7.65 1.54
N LEU A 75 -5.69 -8.62 1.85
CA LEU A 75 -5.38 -9.73 0.94
C LEU A 75 -6.62 -10.57 0.62
N ARG A 76 -7.46 -10.89 1.61
CA ARG A 76 -8.68 -11.68 1.41
C ARG A 76 -9.73 -10.97 0.58
N VAL A 77 -9.95 -9.69 0.83
CA VAL A 77 -11.03 -8.93 0.18
C VAL A 77 -10.59 -8.32 -1.15
N ARG A 78 -9.36 -7.81 -1.22
CA ARG A 78 -8.87 -7.06 -2.39
C ARG A 78 -7.69 -7.69 -3.11
N GLY A 79 -7.12 -8.76 -2.58
CA GLY A 79 -6.09 -9.52 -3.28
C GLY A 79 -6.63 -10.12 -4.57
N LYS A 80 -5.88 -9.94 -5.66
CA LYS A 80 -6.22 -10.44 -6.99
C LYS A 80 -5.04 -11.16 -7.62
N ILE A 81 -5.33 -12.19 -8.38
CA ILE A 81 -4.39 -12.90 -9.24
C ILE A 81 -4.63 -12.57 -10.71
N GLU A 82 -3.85 -13.15 -11.61
CA GLU A 82 -4.07 -13.01 -13.04
C GLU A 82 -5.52 -13.33 -13.43
N GLY A 83 -6.06 -12.56 -14.38
CA GLY A 83 -7.46 -12.68 -14.79
C GLY A 83 -8.46 -12.04 -13.81
N ASN A 84 -8.01 -11.18 -12.89
CA ASN A 84 -8.86 -10.52 -11.86
C ASN A 84 -9.59 -11.48 -10.90
N ARG A 85 -9.16 -12.72 -10.82
CA ARG A 85 -9.73 -13.69 -9.88
C ARG A 85 -9.30 -13.33 -8.44
N PRO A 86 -10.14 -13.61 -7.43
CA PRO A 86 -9.80 -13.36 -6.05
C PRO A 86 -8.63 -14.25 -5.59
N LEU A 87 -7.80 -13.72 -4.70
CA LEU A 87 -6.76 -14.49 -4.03
C LEU A 87 -7.40 -15.42 -2.99
N THR A 88 -7.11 -16.73 -3.08
CA THR A 88 -7.59 -17.75 -2.14
C THR A 88 -6.44 -18.51 -1.50
N ASP A 89 -6.73 -19.24 -0.42
CA ASP A 89 -5.71 -20.08 0.23
C ASP A 89 -5.16 -21.17 -0.72
N GLU A 90 -5.98 -21.67 -1.65
CA GLU A 90 -5.53 -22.63 -2.68
C GLU A 90 -4.49 -22.03 -3.62
N HIS A 91 -4.67 -20.78 -4.02
CA HIS A 91 -3.68 -20.09 -4.86
C HIS A 91 -2.36 -19.87 -4.11
N ILE A 92 -2.44 -19.55 -2.84
CA ILE A 92 -1.24 -19.41 -2.00
C ILE A 92 -0.50 -20.75 -1.90
N LYS A 93 -1.19 -21.86 -1.66
CA LYS A 93 -0.59 -23.20 -1.65
C LYS A 93 0.10 -23.56 -2.96
N ASN A 94 -0.53 -23.21 -4.07
CA ASN A 94 -0.04 -23.60 -5.41
C ASN A 94 1.13 -22.73 -5.89
N LEU A 95 1.19 -21.47 -5.42
CA LEU A 95 2.14 -20.47 -5.89
C LEU A 95 3.29 -20.20 -4.91
N THR A 96 3.13 -20.61 -3.65
CA THR A 96 4.10 -20.34 -2.59
C THR A 96 4.28 -21.55 -1.69
N GLU A 97 5.26 -21.48 -0.80
CA GLU A 97 5.51 -22.51 0.23
C GLU A 97 4.50 -22.43 1.41
N TYR A 98 3.65 -21.40 1.43
CA TYR A 98 2.71 -21.16 2.52
C TYR A 98 1.36 -21.82 2.26
N LYS A 99 0.69 -22.25 3.34
CA LYS A 99 -0.57 -22.97 3.26
C LYS A 99 -1.79 -22.07 3.27
N THR A 100 -1.67 -20.92 3.92
CA THR A 100 -2.79 -19.99 4.12
C THR A 100 -2.39 -18.54 3.84
N ILE A 101 -3.39 -17.69 3.59
CA ILE A 101 -3.19 -16.24 3.46
C ILE A 101 -2.59 -15.66 4.74
N ASN A 102 -2.94 -16.21 5.90
CA ASN A 102 -2.42 -15.73 7.19
C ASN A 102 -0.90 -15.95 7.30
N GLU A 103 -0.41 -17.13 6.93
CA GLU A 103 1.03 -17.43 6.92
C GLU A 103 1.77 -16.56 5.88
N PHE A 104 1.17 -16.39 4.72
CA PHE A 104 1.69 -15.50 3.68
C PHE A 104 1.80 -14.03 4.15
N ALA A 105 0.78 -13.53 4.83
CA ALA A 105 0.79 -12.18 5.42
C ALA A 105 1.89 -12.00 6.47
N LYS A 106 2.09 -12.99 7.35
CA LYS A 106 3.21 -12.98 8.31
C LYS A 106 4.57 -12.94 7.63
N ALA A 107 4.75 -13.74 6.59
CA ALA A 107 5.99 -13.75 5.82
C ALA A 107 6.26 -12.41 5.11
N LEU A 108 5.21 -11.72 4.64
CA LEU A 108 5.32 -10.37 4.10
C LEU A 108 5.75 -9.35 5.15
N LEU A 109 5.18 -9.42 6.36
CA LEU A 109 5.54 -8.53 7.47
C LEU A 109 6.97 -8.76 7.97
N ASP A 110 7.43 -10.01 7.96
CA ASP A 110 8.79 -10.39 8.34
C ASP A 110 9.83 -10.06 7.25
N GLY A 111 9.40 -9.62 6.08
CA GLY A 111 10.28 -9.30 4.95
C GLY A 111 10.87 -10.49 4.23
N LYS A 112 10.36 -11.71 4.48
CA LYS A 112 10.82 -12.94 3.80
C LYS A 112 10.43 -12.99 2.34
N ILE A 113 9.34 -12.30 1.98
CA ILE A 113 8.80 -12.21 0.62
C ILE A 113 8.49 -10.76 0.30
N GLN A 114 8.66 -10.38 -0.97
CA GLN A 114 8.22 -9.07 -1.46
C GLN A 114 6.95 -9.25 -2.31
N TYR A 115 5.87 -8.59 -1.93
CA TYR A 115 4.59 -8.66 -2.63
C TYR A 115 4.66 -8.18 -4.09
N ARG A 116 5.67 -7.38 -4.42
CA ARG A 116 5.88 -6.85 -5.78
C ARG A 116 6.50 -7.84 -6.77
N GLU A 117 6.94 -9.00 -6.33
CA GLU A 117 7.47 -10.07 -7.18
C GLU A 117 6.33 -10.78 -7.94
N LYS A 118 5.63 -10.01 -8.76
CA LYS A 118 4.47 -10.43 -9.53
C LYS A 118 4.72 -11.68 -10.38
N ASP A 119 5.89 -11.75 -10.99
CA ASP A 119 6.21 -12.81 -11.94
C ASP A 119 6.40 -14.16 -11.26
N VAL A 120 6.76 -14.15 -9.98
CA VAL A 120 6.94 -15.37 -9.17
C VAL A 120 5.60 -15.91 -8.67
N TYR A 121 4.75 -15.03 -8.14
CA TYR A 121 3.50 -15.43 -7.46
C TYR A 121 2.24 -15.21 -8.27
N LYS A 122 2.31 -14.63 -9.47
CA LYS A 122 1.15 -14.27 -10.32
C LYS A 122 0.06 -13.46 -9.60
N ILE A 123 0.45 -12.78 -8.53
CA ILE A 123 -0.43 -11.93 -7.72
C ILE A 123 -0.34 -10.50 -8.24
N LYS A 124 -1.47 -9.82 -8.40
CA LYS A 124 -1.49 -8.42 -8.80
C LYS A 124 -0.94 -7.53 -7.69
N PRO A 125 0.08 -6.70 -7.96
CA PRO A 125 0.71 -5.87 -6.93
C PRO A 125 -0.13 -4.67 -6.51
N VAL A 126 -1.17 -4.33 -7.24
CA VAL A 126 -2.03 -3.18 -6.99
C VAL A 126 -3.37 -3.60 -6.43
N PHE A 127 -3.77 -2.99 -5.32
CA PHE A 127 -5.11 -3.13 -4.74
C PHE A 127 -6.00 -2.00 -5.24
N ARG A 128 -7.13 -2.35 -5.84
CA ARG A 128 -8.14 -1.38 -6.28
C ARG A 128 -9.15 -1.21 -5.15
N LEU A 129 -9.07 -0.07 -4.47
CA LEU A 129 -9.91 0.24 -3.32
C LEU A 129 -11.09 1.14 -3.70
N HIS A 130 -12.07 1.22 -2.81
CA HIS A 130 -13.14 2.21 -2.88
C HIS A 130 -12.70 3.54 -2.25
N PRO A 131 -13.39 4.66 -2.55
CA PRO A 131 -13.33 5.83 -1.70
C PRO A 131 -13.70 5.46 -0.26
N PRO A 132 -13.08 6.10 0.75
CA PRO A 132 -13.32 5.73 2.15
C PRO A 132 -14.78 6.00 2.54
N ARG A 133 -15.39 5.02 3.19
CA ARG A 133 -16.73 5.17 3.78
C ARG A 133 -16.68 6.26 4.86
N LYS A 134 -17.66 7.15 4.89
CA LYS A 134 -17.72 8.34 5.76
C LYS A 134 -16.63 9.39 5.50
N GLY A 135 -15.95 9.30 4.35
CA GLY A 135 -14.95 10.28 3.91
C GLY A 135 -13.57 10.14 4.54
N HIS A 136 -12.68 11.03 4.12
CA HIS A 136 -11.33 11.15 4.66
C HIS A 136 -11.35 11.95 5.98
N ARG A 137 -10.30 11.74 6.81
CA ARG A 137 -10.06 12.60 7.95
C ARG A 137 -9.67 13.99 7.47
N GLY A 138 -10.46 15.00 7.83
CA GLY A 138 -10.20 16.38 7.42
C GLY A 138 -10.23 16.57 5.89
N THR A 139 -9.26 17.29 5.36
CA THR A 139 -9.17 17.57 3.92
C THR A 139 -8.12 16.71 3.24
N ILE A 140 -8.36 16.37 1.97
CA ILE A 140 -7.38 15.68 1.10
C ILE A 140 -6.26 16.61 0.58
N LYS A 141 -6.25 17.87 0.96
CA LYS A 141 -5.26 18.87 0.53
C LYS A 141 -4.17 19.14 1.57
N LYS A 142 -4.35 18.67 2.80
CA LYS A 142 -3.41 18.89 3.91
C LYS A 142 -2.76 17.60 4.39
N HIS A 143 -1.56 17.72 4.96
CA HIS A 143 -0.88 16.61 5.61
C HIS A 143 -1.57 16.20 6.91
N TYR A 144 -1.32 14.97 7.34
CA TYR A 144 -1.88 14.40 8.57
C TYR A 144 -1.56 15.25 9.81
N ALA A 145 -0.34 15.76 9.91
CA ALA A 145 0.08 16.64 11.01
C ALA A 145 -0.70 17.97 11.07
N GLU A 146 -1.26 18.41 9.95
CA GLU A 146 -2.07 19.63 9.83
C GLU A 146 -3.58 19.36 9.88
N GLY A 147 -3.98 18.16 10.27
CA GLY A 147 -5.38 17.72 10.33
C GLY A 147 -5.94 17.15 9.02
N GLY A 148 -5.09 16.90 8.03
CA GLY A 148 -5.47 16.26 6.75
C GLY A 148 -5.21 14.76 6.72
N THR A 149 -5.12 14.20 5.50
CA THR A 149 -4.95 12.75 5.26
C THR A 149 -3.64 12.42 4.55
N LEU A 150 -2.92 13.39 4.03
CA LEU A 150 -1.76 13.16 3.18
C LEU A 150 -0.46 12.88 3.95
N GLY A 151 0.46 12.20 3.30
CA GLY A 151 1.79 11.92 3.79
C GLY A 151 1.86 10.68 4.68
N ASN A 152 2.83 10.66 5.58
CA ASN A 152 2.95 9.57 6.55
C ASN A 152 1.90 9.73 7.65
N ILE A 153 0.91 8.86 7.61
CA ILE A 153 -0.21 8.87 8.57
C ILE A 153 -0.05 7.82 9.68
N GLY A 154 1.09 7.13 9.70
CA GLY A 154 1.42 6.15 10.72
C GLY A 154 0.36 5.05 10.85
N PRO A 155 -0.03 4.66 12.09
CA PRO A 155 -1.00 3.59 12.31
C PRO A 155 -2.41 3.88 11.79
N TYR A 156 -2.76 5.14 11.52
CA TYR A 156 -4.06 5.52 10.95
C TYR A 156 -4.31 4.92 9.56
N ILE A 157 -3.26 4.49 8.85
CA ILE A 157 -3.40 3.78 7.58
C ILE A 157 -4.30 2.54 7.71
N ASN A 158 -4.24 1.86 8.82
CA ASN A 158 -5.05 0.66 9.08
C ASN A 158 -6.55 1.00 9.13
N GLU A 159 -6.91 2.08 9.82
CA GLU A 159 -8.30 2.58 9.86
C GLU A 159 -8.75 3.02 8.45
N LEU A 160 -7.91 3.74 7.74
CA LEU A 160 -8.21 4.19 6.38
C LEU A 160 -8.44 2.99 5.43
N ILE A 161 -7.61 1.97 5.49
CA ILE A 161 -7.78 0.74 4.71
C ILE A 161 -9.13 0.09 5.02
N HIS A 162 -9.52 -0.03 6.29
CA HIS A 162 -10.80 -0.61 6.67
C HIS A 162 -12.01 0.18 6.13
N LYS A 163 -11.87 1.48 5.96
CA LYS A 163 -12.91 2.32 5.33
C LYS A 163 -12.95 2.18 3.80
N MET A 164 -11.84 1.76 3.18
CA MET A 164 -11.67 1.69 1.72
C MET A 164 -11.82 0.26 1.15
N ILE A 165 -11.88 -0.73 1.99
CA ILE A 165 -12.12 -2.14 1.59
C ILE A 165 -13.56 -2.38 1.15
#